data_33825d0fbd58c0a54da209fc94d97557
#
_entry.id   33825d0fbd58c0a54da209fc94d97557
#
_cell.length_a   1.000
_cell.length_b   1.000
_cell.length_c   1.000
_cell.angle_alpha   90.00
_cell.angle_beta   90.00
_cell.angle_gamma   90.00
#
_symmetry.space_group_name_H-M   'P 1'
#
loop_
_entity.id
_entity.type
_entity.pdbx_description
1 polymer ?
#
loop_
_entity_poly.entity_id
_entity_poly.type
_entity_poly.pdbx_seq_one_letter_code
_entity_poly.pdbx_strand_id
1 'polypeptide(L)'
;GSYEEDLESRDDWYTTFSKGLDLLGIRGEDRSQPFEGASGVYHPILSEAVIQFQSQAYKELLPAGGPVDTEVLGMTDDAKLEKANRVKNFMNYQITYKMEEFDPEMDQLLFYLPLSGSAFKKIYYDPSLGRATARFIKAEDLVVPYYAVDLLTAPRITHVIHMAENELRKMQVSGFYKDIDLMSASSIELSDVDKKMDELEGLSRTVSDEEYTLLEMHVDLDIEGFEDMDANGEPTGLALPYIVTICKDTNDILAIRPNYSPEDPMKKKIEHFAHFKFLPGLGFYGFGLIHMMGGLTKSVTAILRQLIDAGTLSNLPAGFKSRGLNIQRHDDPLQPGEWRDVDAPGGRLTDAFMPLPYKEPSATLTSLLGSLIDSGKQFAATVEQPTGDGNSEAPVGTTVALLEKGQRVMSAIHKRLHYAQRTEFKILKRVFGEFLPPEYPYQVQGASQNVFKEDFDSSVDVIPVSDPNIFSMT
;
A
#
# COMPACT_ATOMS: atom_id res chain seq x y z
N GLY A 1 -5.62 -22.45 13.56
CA GLY A 1 -4.56 -23.29 12.97
C GLY A 1 -3.45 -22.48 12.30
N SER A 2 -2.83 -23.03 11.27
CA SER A 2 -1.64 -22.41 10.64
C SER A 2 -1.86 -20.97 10.15
N TYR A 3 -3.05 -20.63 9.70
CA TYR A 3 -3.39 -19.26 9.31
C TYR A 3 -3.32 -18.28 10.50
N GLU A 4 -3.80 -18.66 11.66
CA GLU A 4 -3.76 -17.84 12.88
C GLU A 4 -2.32 -17.66 13.37
N GLU A 5 -1.52 -18.73 13.32
CA GLU A 5 -0.08 -18.65 13.61
C GLU A 5 0.65 -17.66 12.68
N ASP A 6 0.31 -17.69 11.41
CA ASP A 6 0.87 -16.77 10.42
C ASP A 6 0.44 -15.31 10.68
N LEU A 7 -0.81 -15.08 11.10
CA LEU A 7 -1.28 -13.76 11.55
C LEU A 7 -0.53 -13.26 12.78
N GLU A 8 -0.40 -14.09 13.80
CA GLU A 8 0.33 -13.75 15.02
C GLU A 8 1.80 -13.41 14.73
N SER A 9 2.43 -14.14 13.80
CA SER A 9 3.84 -13.92 13.45
C SER A 9 4.15 -12.52 12.92
N ARG A 10 3.17 -11.82 12.34
CA ARG A 10 3.31 -10.47 11.77
C ARG A 10 2.66 -9.36 12.60
N ASP A 11 2.13 -9.67 13.78
CA ASP A 11 1.28 -8.75 14.56
C ASP A 11 1.96 -7.42 14.88
N ASP A 12 3.22 -7.42 15.29
CA ASP A 12 3.97 -6.20 15.59
C ASP A 12 4.10 -5.28 14.36
N TRP A 13 4.42 -5.86 13.20
CA TRP A 13 4.50 -5.13 11.94
C TRP A 13 3.14 -4.53 11.56
N TYR A 14 2.09 -5.35 11.64
CA TYR A 14 0.73 -4.99 11.30
C TYR A 14 0.16 -3.92 12.22
N THR A 15 0.33 -4.08 13.53
CA THR A 15 -0.15 -3.13 14.55
C THR A 15 0.53 -1.79 14.42
N THR A 16 1.82 -1.74 14.12
CA THR A 16 2.55 -0.49 13.86
C THR A 16 1.97 0.24 12.65
N PHE A 17 1.71 -0.47 11.57
CA PHE A 17 1.08 0.09 10.38
C PHE A 17 -0.33 0.63 10.67
N SER A 18 -1.19 -0.18 11.27
CA SER A 18 -2.57 0.17 11.59
C SER A 18 -2.66 1.43 12.47
N LYS A 19 -1.91 1.46 13.56
CA LYS A 19 -1.88 2.62 14.48
C LYS A 19 -1.24 3.87 13.86
N GLY A 20 -0.38 3.68 12.87
CA GLY A 20 0.30 4.78 12.21
C GLY A 20 -0.53 5.50 11.16
N LEU A 21 -1.66 4.96 10.74
CA LEU A 21 -2.53 5.57 9.72
C LEU A 21 -3.09 6.93 10.14
N ASP A 22 -3.28 7.18 11.45
CA ASP A 22 -3.69 8.49 11.98
C ASP A 22 -2.71 9.60 11.60
N LEU A 23 -1.44 9.26 11.44
CA LEU A 23 -0.39 10.21 11.11
C LEU A 23 -0.51 10.81 9.70
N LEU A 24 -1.37 10.25 8.85
CA LEU A 24 -1.74 10.86 7.57
C LEU A 24 -2.46 12.20 7.75
N GLY A 25 -3.10 12.42 8.90
CA GLY A 25 -3.76 13.69 9.21
C GLY A 25 -4.99 13.98 8.36
N ILE A 26 -5.67 12.96 7.84
CA ILE A 26 -6.90 13.10 7.04
C ILE A 26 -7.99 13.76 7.89
N ARG A 27 -8.02 13.44 9.18
CA ARG A 27 -8.90 14.08 10.16
C ARG A 27 -8.10 14.64 11.31
N GLY A 28 -8.51 15.83 11.78
CA GLY A 28 -8.04 16.35 13.04
C GLY A 28 -8.57 15.52 14.22
N GLU A 29 -7.86 15.56 15.32
CA GLU A 29 -8.25 14.89 16.56
C GLU A 29 -8.95 15.89 17.49
N ASP A 30 -10.13 15.54 18.00
CA ASP A 30 -10.78 16.32 19.04
C ASP A 30 -10.09 16.07 20.38
N ARG A 31 -9.40 17.09 20.90
CA ARG A 31 -8.61 16.98 22.12
C ARG A 31 -9.25 17.77 23.27
N SER A 32 -9.38 17.09 24.40
CA SER A 32 -9.79 17.69 25.67
C SER A 32 -8.64 17.99 26.62
N GLN A 33 -7.42 17.59 26.27
CA GLN A 33 -6.20 17.83 27.04
C GLN A 33 -5.16 18.58 26.20
N PRO A 34 -4.43 19.54 26.75
CA PRO A 34 -4.42 20.03 28.16
C PRO A 34 -5.65 20.91 28.51
N PHE A 35 -6.46 21.29 27.54
CA PHE A 35 -7.72 22.02 27.71
C PHE A 35 -8.70 21.64 26.60
N GLU A 36 -9.97 21.83 26.81
CA GLU A 36 -10.99 21.54 25.81
C GLU A 36 -10.86 22.48 24.60
N GLY A 37 -10.82 21.90 23.39
CA GLY A 37 -10.54 22.62 22.16
C GLY A 37 -9.04 22.83 21.88
N ALA A 38 -8.15 22.10 22.57
CA ALA A 38 -6.74 22.06 22.23
C ALA A 38 -6.53 21.58 20.80
N SER A 39 -5.43 22.02 20.15
CA SER A 39 -5.17 21.72 18.75
C SER A 39 -5.05 20.21 18.48
N GLY A 40 -5.88 19.71 17.57
CA GLY A 40 -5.85 18.34 17.06
C GLY A 40 -5.19 18.19 15.70
N VAL A 41 -4.43 19.21 15.26
CA VAL A 41 -3.77 19.21 13.96
C VAL A 41 -2.69 18.13 13.87
N TYR A 42 -2.54 17.54 12.68
CA TYR A 42 -1.41 16.68 12.33
C TYR A 42 -0.48 17.41 11.36
N HIS A 43 0.82 17.25 11.56
CA HIS A 43 1.78 17.79 10.60
C HIS A 43 1.78 16.93 9.34
N PRO A 44 1.70 17.51 8.12
CA PRO A 44 1.52 16.77 6.87
C PRO A 44 2.79 16.09 6.32
N ILE A 45 3.86 15.97 7.10
CA ILE A 45 5.16 15.45 6.63
C ILE A 45 5.06 14.05 6.02
N LEU A 46 4.26 13.17 6.62
CA LEU A 46 4.04 11.81 6.09
C LEU A 46 3.24 11.84 4.80
N SER A 47 2.16 12.61 4.76
CA SER A 47 1.31 12.73 3.56
C SER A 47 2.07 13.32 2.38
N GLU A 48 2.90 14.34 2.61
CA GLU A 48 3.77 14.93 1.58
C GLU A 48 4.72 13.89 1.00
N ALA A 49 5.38 13.10 1.85
CA ALA A 49 6.29 12.06 1.42
C ALA A 49 5.59 10.97 0.59
N VAL A 50 4.40 10.55 0.99
CA VAL A 50 3.60 9.55 0.28
C VAL A 50 3.18 10.05 -1.10
N ILE A 51 2.63 11.26 -1.17
CA ILE A 51 2.18 11.86 -2.44
C ILE A 51 3.33 12.05 -3.41
N GLN A 52 4.48 12.50 -2.92
CA GLN A 52 5.65 12.70 -3.76
C GLN A 52 6.17 11.37 -4.33
N PHE A 53 6.27 10.34 -3.51
CA PHE A 53 6.65 9.01 -3.97
C PHE A 53 5.65 8.47 -5.00
N GLN A 54 4.36 8.51 -4.71
CA GLN A 54 3.31 8.03 -5.59
C GLN A 54 3.35 8.72 -6.96
N SER A 55 3.47 10.04 -6.99
CA SER A 55 3.50 10.82 -8.23
C SER A 55 4.69 10.50 -9.12
N GLN A 56 5.86 10.27 -8.53
CA GLN A 56 7.06 9.92 -9.27
C GLN A 56 7.01 8.47 -9.76
N ALA A 57 6.66 7.53 -8.89
CA ALA A 57 6.61 6.12 -9.23
C ALA A 57 5.53 5.80 -10.27
N TYR A 58 4.36 6.42 -10.16
CA TYR A 58 3.26 6.26 -11.11
C TYR A 58 3.65 6.65 -12.54
N LYS A 59 4.29 7.79 -12.68
CA LYS A 59 4.80 8.29 -13.96
C LYS A 59 5.86 7.37 -14.59
N GLU A 60 6.74 6.83 -13.74
CA GLU A 60 7.86 6.00 -14.19
C GLU A 60 7.40 4.59 -14.57
N LEU A 61 6.53 3.97 -13.75
CA LEU A 61 6.11 2.58 -13.95
C LEU A 61 5.03 2.42 -15.03
N LEU A 62 4.30 3.47 -15.38
CA LEU A 62 3.23 3.46 -16.37
C LEU A 62 3.47 4.51 -17.47
N PRO A 63 4.48 4.31 -18.34
CA PRO A 63 4.72 5.21 -19.46
C PRO A 63 3.61 5.12 -20.50
N ALA A 64 3.38 6.20 -21.25
CA ALA A 64 2.29 6.34 -22.21
C ALA A 64 2.31 5.30 -23.35
N GLY A 65 3.48 4.79 -23.71
CA GLY A 65 3.65 3.74 -24.73
C GLY A 65 3.38 2.31 -24.25
N GLY A 66 3.02 2.15 -22.98
CA GLY A 66 2.89 0.86 -22.30
C GLY A 66 4.14 0.48 -21.53
N PRO A 67 3.97 -0.27 -20.39
CA PRO A 67 5.06 -0.54 -19.45
C PRO A 67 5.95 -1.72 -19.80
N VAL A 68 5.63 -2.53 -20.82
CA VAL A 68 6.32 -3.77 -21.15
C VAL A 68 7.34 -3.57 -22.27
N ASP A 69 8.53 -4.07 -22.05
CA ASP A 69 9.55 -4.32 -23.06
C ASP A 69 9.96 -5.79 -23.08
N THR A 70 10.69 -6.22 -24.09
CA THR A 70 11.08 -7.61 -24.26
C THR A 70 12.55 -7.73 -24.60
N GLU A 71 13.16 -8.81 -24.15
CA GLU A 71 14.52 -9.21 -24.47
C GLU A 71 14.55 -10.60 -25.08
N VAL A 72 15.45 -10.81 -26.03
CA VAL A 72 15.72 -12.16 -26.57
C VAL A 72 16.80 -12.79 -25.74
N LEU A 73 16.52 -13.99 -25.22
CA LEU A 73 17.48 -14.79 -24.48
C LEU A 73 18.28 -15.69 -25.41
N GLY A 74 19.58 -15.66 -25.27
CA GLY A 74 20.51 -16.45 -26.10
C GLY A 74 20.93 -15.76 -27.40
N MET A 75 21.22 -16.55 -28.43
CA MET A 75 21.61 -16.01 -29.72
C MET A 75 20.43 -15.34 -30.41
N THR A 76 20.65 -14.11 -30.87
CA THR A 76 19.64 -13.28 -31.52
C THR A 76 19.64 -13.55 -33.02
N ASP A 77 18.44 -13.74 -33.59
CA ASP A 77 18.16 -13.75 -35.01
C ASP A 77 16.91 -12.90 -35.31
N ASP A 78 16.68 -12.59 -36.57
CA ASP A 78 15.57 -11.72 -36.98
C ASP A 78 14.21 -12.32 -36.60
N ALA A 79 14.05 -13.63 -36.67
CA ALA A 79 12.81 -14.30 -36.30
C ALA A 79 12.49 -14.17 -34.78
N LYS A 80 13.51 -14.27 -33.95
CA LYS A 80 13.34 -14.07 -32.48
C LYS A 80 13.06 -12.61 -32.13
N LEU A 81 13.66 -11.66 -32.85
CA LEU A 81 13.38 -10.23 -32.66
C LEU A 81 11.93 -9.91 -33.06
N GLU A 82 11.44 -10.44 -34.16
CA GLU A 82 10.04 -10.27 -34.57
C GLU A 82 9.08 -10.89 -33.54
N LYS A 83 9.40 -12.09 -33.04
CA LYS A 83 8.65 -12.76 -31.97
C LYS A 83 8.60 -11.88 -30.71
N ALA A 84 9.73 -11.37 -30.25
CA ALA A 84 9.81 -10.48 -29.09
C ALA A 84 8.97 -9.20 -29.29
N ASN A 85 9.00 -8.62 -30.48
CA ASN A 85 8.17 -7.46 -30.81
C ASN A 85 6.66 -7.79 -30.79
N ARG A 86 6.26 -8.95 -31.29
CA ARG A 86 4.84 -9.38 -31.23
C ARG A 86 4.38 -9.54 -29.78
N VAL A 87 5.17 -10.18 -28.94
CA VAL A 87 4.86 -10.33 -27.50
C VAL A 87 4.76 -8.96 -26.81
N LYS A 88 5.73 -8.08 -27.02
CA LYS A 88 5.74 -6.71 -26.48
C LYS A 88 4.48 -5.95 -26.88
N ASN A 89 4.18 -5.91 -28.16
CA ASN A 89 3.04 -5.15 -28.67
C ASN A 89 1.72 -5.69 -28.15
N PHE A 90 1.57 -7.01 -28.08
CA PHE A 90 0.38 -7.66 -27.54
C PHE A 90 0.19 -7.38 -26.05
N MET A 91 1.23 -7.54 -25.25
CA MET A 91 1.15 -7.29 -23.80
C MET A 91 0.82 -5.83 -23.51
N ASN A 92 1.46 -4.88 -24.18
CA ASN A 92 1.13 -3.47 -24.04
C ASN A 92 -0.29 -3.14 -24.50
N TYR A 93 -0.77 -3.78 -25.55
CA TYR A 93 -2.16 -3.65 -25.99
C TYR A 93 -3.15 -4.15 -24.92
N GLN A 94 -2.89 -5.31 -24.36
CA GLN A 94 -3.74 -5.87 -23.30
C GLN A 94 -3.77 -4.97 -22.06
N ILE A 95 -2.62 -4.53 -21.59
CA ILE A 95 -2.50 -3.68 -20.41
C ILE A 95 -3.17 -2.31 -20.64
N THR A 96 -2.96 -1.71 -21.79
CA THR A 96 -3.44 -0.34 -22.07
C THR A 96 -4.93 -0.29 -22.43
N TYR A 97 -5.42 -1.26 -23.21
CA TYR A 97 -6.76 -1.18 -23.81
C TYR A 97 -7.76 -2.22 -23.31
N LYS A 98 -7.32 -3.31 -22.72
CA LYS A 98 -8.19 -4.40 -22.28
C LYS A 98 -8.27 -4.55 -20.77
N MET A 99 -7.16 -4.37 -20.09
CA MET A 99 -7.08 -4.46 -18.63
C MET A 99 -7.35 -3.09 -18.01
N GLU A 100 -8.62 -2.68 -17.99
CA GLU A 100 -9.04 -1.36 -17.51
C GLU A 100 -8.68 -1.09 -16.05
N GLU A 101 -8.60 -2.16 -15.25
CA GLU A 101 -8.23 -2.09 -13.84
C GLU A 101 -6.73 -1.85 -13.60
N PHE A 102 -5.87 -2.12 -14.59
CA PHE A 102 -4.42 -2.13 -14.39
C PHE A 102 -3.87 -0.80 -13.90
N ASP A 103 -4.25 0.29 -14.56
CA ASP A 103 -3.81 1.65 -14.23
C ASP A 103 -4.35 2.13 -12.86
N PRO A 104 -5.68 2.15 -12.60
CA PRO A 104 -6.22 2.61 -11.32
C PRO A 104 -5.72 1.78 -10.12
N GLU A 105 -5.62 0.48 -10.27
CA GLU A 105 -5.13 -0.37 -9.17
C GLU A 105 -3.63 -0.19 -8.90
N MET A 106 -2.84 0.10 -9.93
CA MET A 106 -1.44 0.46 -9.75
C MET A 106 -1.29 1.81 -9.05
N ASP A 107 -2.12 2.77 -9.38
CA ASP A 107 -2.16 4.06 -8.71
C ASP A 107 -2.46 3.91 -7.20
N GLN A 108 -3.48 3.13 -6.85
CA GLN A 108 -3.78 2.79 -5.46
C GLN A 108 -2.65 2.04 -4.75
N LEU A 109 -2.04 1.07 -5.42
CA LEU A 109 -0.90 0.32 -4.88
C LEU A 109 0.24 1.25 -4.52
N LEU A 110 0.58 2.19 -5.40
CA LEU A 110 1.68 3.14 -5.20
C LEU A 110 1.40 4.17 -4.10
N PHE A 111 0.15 4.46 -3.78
CA PHE A 111 -0.22 5.25 -2.61
C PHE A 111 -0.13 4.42 -1.31
N TYR A 112 -0.60 3.19 -1.34
CA TYR A 112 -0.63 2.28 -0.19
C TYR A 112 0.77 1.78 0.20
N LEU A 113 1.62 1.47 -0.78
CA LEU A 113 2.94 0.86 -0.58
C LEU A 113 3.86 1.64 0.36
N PRO A 114 4.05 2.97 0.22
CA PRO A 114 4.92 3.72 1.13
C PRO A 114 4.39 3.77 2.56
N LEU A 115 3.10 3.57 2.78
CA LEU A 115 2.51 3.51 4.12
C LEU A 115 2.75 2.17 4.78
N SER A 116 2.39 1.09 4.12
CA SER A 116 2.45 -0.28 4.67
C SER A 116 3.83 -0.92 4.55
N GLY A 117 4.59 -0.57 3.52
CA GLY A 117 5.87 -1.17 3.18
C GLY A 117 5.78 -2.43 2.32
N SER A 118 4.62 -3.05 2.23
CA SER A 118 4.35 -4.21 1.37
C SER A 118 2.99 -4.08 0.69
N ALA A 119 2.97 -4.42 -0.59
CA ALA A 119 1.75 -4.54 -1.37
C ALA A 119 1.92 -5.67 -2.38
N PHE A 120 0.84 -6.26 -2.82
CA PHE A 120 0.86 -7.43 -3.68
C PHE A 120 -0.01 -7.21 -4.90
N LYS A 121 0.29 -7.94 -5.97
CA LYS A 121 -0.61 -8.14 -7.09
C LYS A 121 -0.83 -9.62 -7.30
N LYS A 122 -2.06 -10.01 -7.56
CA LYS A 122 -2.44 -11.34 -8.02
C LYS A 122 -2.73 -11.30 -9.51
N ILE A 123 -2.02 -12.10 -10.26
CA ILE A 123 -2.14 -12.19 -11.72
C ILE A 123 -2.72 -13.54 -12.06
N TYR A 124 -3.88 -13.54 -12.72
CA TYR A 124 -4.60 -14.76 -13.09
C TYR A 124 -5.53 -14.52 -14.28
N TYR A 125 -6.02 -15.59 -14.86
CA TYR A 125 -7.08 -15.53 -15.86
C TYR A 125 -8.44 -15.53 -15.18
N ASP A 126 -9.26 -14.54 -15.49
CA ASP A 126 -10.61 -14.44 -14.96
C ASP A 126 -11.62 -14.90 -16.02
N PRO A 127 -12.27 -16.06 -15.81
CA PRO A 127 -13.25 -16.58 -16.76
C PRO A 127 -14.48 -15.68 -16.94
N SER A 128 -14.82 -14.90 -15.90
CA SER A 128 -15.97 -13.99 -15.96
C SER A 128 -15.70 -12.79 -16.85
N LEU A 129 -14.45 -12.36 -16.91
CA LEU A 129 -13.99 -11.29 -17.80
C LEU A 129 -13.50 -11.80 -19.15
N GLY A 130 -13.23 -13.12 -19.26
CA GLY A 130 -12.67 -13.74 -20.46
C GLY A 130 -11.25 -13.27 -20.81
N ARG A 131 -10.47 -12.80 -19.83
CA ARG A 131 -9.13 -12.27 -20.00
C ARG A 131 -8.27 -12.40 -18.74
N ALA A 132 -6.97 -12.19 -18.90
CA ALA A 132 -6.08 -12.03 -17.77
C ALA A 132 -6.39 -10.75 -16.99
N THR A 133 -6.14 -10.78 -15.69
CA THR A 133 -6.28 -9.64 -14.80
C THR A 133 -5.11 -9.60 -13.81
N ALA A 134 -4.77 -8.39 -13.36
CA ALA A 134 -3.76 -8.14 -12.33
C ALA A 134 -4.39 -7.26 -11.25
N ARG A 135 -4.73 -7.87 -10.11
CA ARG A 135 -5.44 -7.21 -9.02
C ARG A 135 -4.49 -6.82 -7.90
N PHE A 136 -4.63 -5.60 -7.41
CA PHE A 136 -3.96 -5.15 -6.20
C PHE A 136 -4.53 -5.86 -4.97
N ILE A 137 -3.65 -6.39 -4.12
CA ILE A 137 -4.00 -7.00 -2.84
C ILE A 137 -3.25 -6.26 -1.76
N LYS A 138 -3.99 -5.77 -0.78
CA LYS A 138 -3.42 -5.13 0.40
C LYS A 138 -2.65 -6.16 1.24
N ALA A 139 -1.66 -5.71 1.99
CA ALA A 139 -0.84 -6.60 2.82
C ALA A 139 -1.64 -7.29 3.93
N GLU A 140 -2.71 -6.69 4.42
CA GLU A 140 -3.63 -7.33 5.38
C GLU A 140 -4.32 -8.56 4.81
N ASP A 141 -4.60 -8.57 3.51
CA ASP A 141 -5.31 -9.64 2.81
C ASP A 141 -4.40 -10.73 2.24
N LEU A 142 -3.09 -10.58 2.31
CA LEU A 142 -2.14 -11.62 1.95
C LEU A 142 -1.28 -11.99 3.16
N VAL A 143 -1.61 -13.11 3.76
CA VAL A 143 -0.97 -13.59 4.99
C VAL A 143 0.09 -14.63 4.67
N VAL A 144 1.33 -14.29 5.01
CA VAL A 144 2.51 -15.13 4.83
C VAL A 144 3.27 -15.17 6.16
N PRO A 145 3.85 -16.31 6.56
CA PRO A 145 4.66 -16.36 7.77
C PRO A 145 5.75 -15.28 7.78
N TYR A 146 5.88 -14.54 8.87
CA TYR A 146 6.84 -13.42 8.95
C TYR A 146 8.29 -13.83 8.72
N TYR A 147 8.64 -15.07 9.04
CA TYR A 147 9.97 -15.62 8.84
C TYR A 147 10.26 -16.08 7.39
N ALA A 148 9.27 -16.07 6.50
CA ALA A 148 9.47 -16.42 5.09
C ALA A 148 10.42 -15.43 4.42
N VAL A 149 11.25 -15.93 3.50
CA VAL A 149 12.21 -15.12 2.77
C VAL A 149 11.55 -14.42 1.58
N ASP A 150 10.77 -15.18 0.82
CA ASP A 150 10.07 -14.72 -0.38
C ASP A 150 8.80 -15.55 -0.64
N LEU A 151 8.02 -15.15 -1.64
CA LEU A 151 6.81 -15.86 -2.02
C LEU A 151 7.09 -17.25 -2.62
N LEU A 152 8.22 -17.41 -3.30
CA LEU A 152 8.57 -18.66 -3.96
C LEU A 152 8.84 -19.78 -2.93
N THR A 153 9.56 -19.45 -1.87
CA THR A 153 9.98 -20.40 -0.83
C THR A 153 9.07 -20.40 0.41
N ALA A 154 8.07 -19.52 0.46
CA ALA A 154 7.13 -19.46 1.57
C ALA A 154 6.38 -20.79 1.73
N PRO A 155 6.28 -21.34 2.95
CA PRO A 155 5.60 -22.61 3.18
C PRO A 155 4.10 -22.52 2.95
N ARG A 156 3.51 -21.34 3.18
CA ARG A 156 2.10 -21.04 2.97
C ARG A 156 1.93 -19.60 2.50
N ILE A 157 0.97 -19.40 1.59
CA ILE A 157 0.49 -18.08 1.20
C ILE A 157 -1.02 -18.12 1.30
N THR A 158 -1.62 -17.31 2.15
CA THR A 158 -3.07 -17.25 2.32
C THR A 158 -3.60 -15.93 1.82
N HIS A 159 -4.41 -15.96 0.78
CA HIS A 159 -5.16 -14.81 0.30
C HIS A 159 -6.54 -14.80 0.96
N VAL A 160 -6.83 -13.75 1.70
CA VAL A 160 -8.13 -13.51 2.33
C VAL A 160 -9.02 -12.81 1.34
N ILE A 161 -10.14 -13.43 1.01
CA ILE A 161 -11.08 -12.94 -0.01
C ILE A 161 -12.42 -12.66 0.67
N HIS A 162 -12.92 -11.45 0.52
CA HIS A 162 -14.27 -11.07 0.92
C HIS A 162 -15.17 -11.17 -0.30
N MET A 163 -16.19 -12.02 -0.22
CA MET A 163 -17.04 -12.35 -1.36
C MET A 163 -18.52 -12.24 -0.97
N ALA A 164 -19.26 -11.44 -1.74
CA ALA A 164 -20.72 -11.34 -1.57
C ALA A 164 -21.40 -12.66 -1.89
N GLU A 165 -22.56 -12.91 -1.26
CA GLU A 165 -23.31 -14.15 -1.44
C GLU A 165 -23.60 -14.48 -2.91
N ASN A 166 -24.01 -13.50 -3.68
CA ASN A 166 -24.32 -13.70 -5.10
C ASN A 166 -23.07 -14.06 -5.93
N GLU A 167 -21.91 -13.52 -5.59
CA GLU A 167 -20.65 -13.89 -6.27
C GLU A 167 -20.22 -15.30 -5.91
N LEU A 168 -20.33 -15.65 -4.63
CA LEU A 168 -20.09 -17.03 -4.18
C LEU A 168 -21.00 -18.01 -4.92
N ARG A 169 -22.29 -17.67 -5.03
CA ARG A 169 -23.26 -18.50 -5.74
C ARG A 169 -22.93 -18.66 -7.23
N LYS A 170 -22.48 -17.61 -7.90
CA LYS A 170 -21.99 -17.70 -9.29
C LYS A 170 -20.82 -18.66 -9.42
N MET A 171 -19.88 -18.64 -8.47
CA MET A 171 -18.73 -19.54 -8.44
C MET A 171 -19.15 -21.00 -8.19
N GLN A 172 -20.18 -21.24 -7.38
CA GLN A 172 -20.74 -22.57 -7.16
C GLN A 172 -21.45 -23.08 -8.40
N VAL A 173 -22.30 -22.25 -9.02
CA VAL A 173 -23.04 -22.62 -10.25
C VAL A 173 -22.10 -22.89 -11.42
N SER A 174 -21.00 -22.16 -11.53
CA SER A 174 -19.96 -22.39 -12.55
C SER A 174 -19.14 -23.66 -12.31
N GLY A 175 -19.31 -24.32 -11.16
CA GLY A 175 -18.52 -25.50 -10.78
C GLY A 175 -17.10 -25.17 -10.30
N PHE A 176 -16.79 -23.90 -10.10
CA PHE A 176 -15.49 -23.48 -9.59
C PHE A 176 -15.34 -23.77 -8.10
N TYR A 177 -16.40 -23.55 -7.33
CA TYR A 177 -16.54 -23.96 -5.95
C TYR A 177 -17.56 -25.08 -5.81
N LYS A 178 -17.38 -25.90 -4.78
CA LYS A 178 -18.32 -26.95 -4.41
C LYS A 178 -19.68 -26.33 -4.04
N ASP A 179 -20.76 -26.89 -4.61
CA ASP A 179 -22.12 -26.47 -4.29
C ASP A 179 -22.55 -27.08 -2.95
N ILE A 180 -22.27 -26.36 -1.90
CA ILE A 180 -22.68 -26.67 -0.52
C ILE A 180 -23.46 -25.49 0.05
N ASP A 181 -24.42 -25.80 0.88
CA ASP A 181 -25.19 -24.78 1.60
C ASP A 181 -24.32 -24.27 2.76
N LEU A 182 -23.77 -23.06 2.59
CA LEU A 182 -23.08 -22.35 3.66
C LEU A 182 -24.13 -21.70 4.54
N MET A 183 -24.10 -21.94 5.84
CA MET A 183 -24.92 -21.19 6.79
C MET A 183 -24.70 -19.69 6.58
N SER A 184 -25.76 -18.90 6.83
CA SER A 184 -25.77 -17.45 6.58
C SER A 184 -24.43 -16.78 6.84
N ALA A 185 -24.02 -15.92 5.90
CA ALA A 185 -22.82 -15.11 6.02
C ALA A 185 -22.79 -14.42 7.38
N SER A 186 -21.68 -14.49 8.06
CA SER A 186 -21.48 -13.74 9.29
C SER A 186 -21.25 -12.27 8.97
N SER A 187 -21.63 -11.39 9.89
CA SER A 187 -21.22 -9.99 9.79
C SER A 187 -19.71 -9.89 9.65
N ILE A 188 -19.25 -9.14 8.65
CA ILE A 188 -17.83 -8.96 8.35
C ILE A 188 -17.09 -8.52 9.62
N GLU A 189 -16.11 -9.29 10.06
CA GLU A 189 -15.09 -8.79 10.94
C GLU A 189 -14.09 -7.98 10.10
N LEU A 190 -14.32 -6.66 10.03
CA LEU A 190 -13.36 -5.76 9.39
C LEU A 190 -12.00 -5.86 10.09
N SER A 191 -10.93 -5.87 9.31
CA SER A 191 -9.58 -5.74 9.86
C SER A 191 -9.42 -4.40 10.60
N ASP A 192 -8.48 -4.31 11.53
CA ASP A 192 -8.22 -3.05 12.24
C ASP A 192 -7.76 -1.94 11.29
N VAL A 193 -7.11 -2.30 10.18
CA VAL A 193 -6.75 -1.36 9.12
C VAL A 193 -7.99 -0.86 8.40
N ASP A 194 -8.91 -1.75 8.01
CA ASP A 194 -10.15 -1.34 7.33
C ASP A 194 -11.03 -0.49 8.25
N LYS A 195 -11.18 -0.88 9.53
CA LYS A 195 -11.87 -0.05 10.53
C LYS A 195 -11.25 1.34 10.63
N LYS A 196 -9.91 1.40 10.64
CA LYS A 196 -9.19 2.65 10.73
C LYS A 196 -9.32 3.50 9.46
N MET A 197 -9.28 2.89 8.29
CA MET A 197 -9.51 3.57 7.02
C MET A 197 -10.92 4.13 6.94
N ASP A 198 -11.93 3.32 7.29
CA ASP A 198 -13.32 3.75 7.35
C ASP A 198 -13.53 4.93 8.32
N GLU A 199 -12.91 4.86 9.50
CA GLU A 199 -12.92 5.96 10.48
C GLU A 199 -12.32 7.25 9.89
N LEU A 200 -11.17 7.15 9.22
CA LEU A 200 -10.50 8.30 8.58
C LEU A 200 -11.32 8.89 7.44
N GLU A 201 -11.98 8.06 6.65
CA GLU A 201 -12.83 8.48 5.54
C GLU A 201 -14.25 8.90 5.98
N GLY A 202 -14.60 8.58 7.23
CA GLY A 202 -15.95 8.85 7.79
C GLY A 202 -17.01 7.94 7.24
N LEU A 203 -16.63 6.77 6.82
CA LEU A 203 -17.53 5.74 6.36
C LEU A 203 -18.05 4.94 7.55
N SER A 204 -19.33 4.73 7.58
CA SER A 204 -19.95 3.72 8.45
C SER A 204 -20.43 2.62 7.52
N ARG A 205 -19.65 1.54 7.42
CA ARG A 205 -20.15 0.35 6.75
C ARG A 205 -21.30 -0.20 7.58
N THR A 206 -22.48 -0.15 7.04
CA THR A 206 -23.64 -0.80 7.64
C THR A 206 -23.48 -2.31 7.49
N VAL A 207 -23.69 -3.03 8.58
CA VAL A 207 -23.61 -4.51 8.72
C VAL A 207 -24.57 -5.28 7.78
N SER A 208 -25.17 -4.63 6.77
CA SER A 208 -26.18 -5.21 5.89
C SER A 208 -25.62 -5.95 4.67
N ASP A 209 -24.35 -5.82 4.37
CA ASP A 209 -23.73 -6.55 3.26
C ASP A 209 -23.14 -7.85 3.84
N GLU A 210 -23.95 -8.91 3.77
CA GLU A 210 -23.52 -10.25 4.13
C GLU A 210 -22.45 -10.72 3.14
N GLU A 211 -21.20 -10.74 3.61
CA GLU A 211 -20.05 -11.24 2.86
C GLU A 211 -19.48 -12.49 3.54
N TYR A 212 -19.03 -13.43 2.71
CA TYR A 212 -18.25 -14.57 3.17
C TYR A 212 -16.77 -14.23 3.15
N THR A 213 -16.07 -14.61 4.21
CA THR A 213 -14.61 -14.56 4.22
C THR A 213 -14.05 -15.90 3.81
N LEU A 214 -13.36 -15.92 2.66
CA LEU A 214 -12.73 -17.10 2.12
C LEU A 214 -11.21 -17.03 2.32
N LEU A 215 -10.61 -18.16 2.67
CA LEU A 215 -9.17 -18.33 2.75
C LEU A 215 -8.69 -19.16 1.59
N GLU A 216 -8.05 -18.56 0.61
CA GLU A 216 -7.38 -19.25 -0.49
C GLU A 216 -5.93 -19.50 -0.10
N MET A 217 -5.62 -20.74 0.24
CA MET A 217 -4.31 -21.14 0.76
C MET A 217 -3.50 -21.83 -0.32
N HIS A 218 -2.34 -21.29 -0.63
CA HIS A 218 -1.33 -21.92 -1.47
C HIS A 218 -0.34 -22.65 -0.55
N VAL A 219 -0.39 -23.99 -0.58
CA VAL A 219 0.32 -24.83 0.39
C VAL A 219 0.71 -26.16 -0.25
N ASP A 220 1.78 -26.77 0.24
CA ASP A 220 2.17 -28.11 -0.16
C ASP A 220 1.42 -29.12 0.70
N LEU A 221 0.78 -30.10 0.05
CA LEU A 221 -0.02 -31.14 0.69
C LEU A 221 0.32 -32.52 0.12
N ASP A 222 0.32 -33.51 0.98
CA ASP A 222 0.28 -34.93 0.62
C ASP A 222 -1.15 -35.42 0.82
N ILE A 223 -1.87 -35.61 -0.31
CA ILE A 223 -3.30 -35.93 -0.27
C ILE A 223 -3.48 -37.41 -0.60
N GLU A 224 -4.13 -38.15 0.29
CA GLU A 224 -4.45 -39.58 0.11
C GLU A 224 -5.20 -39.81 -1.21
N GLY A 225 -4.67 -40.73 -2.04
CA GLY A 225 -5.19 -41.03 -3.36
C GLY A 225 -4.70 -40.14 -4.50
N PHE A 226 -3.89 -39.12 -4.18
CA PHE A 226 -3.26 -38.18 -5.14
C PHE A 226 -1.78 -37.98 -4.81
N GLU A 227 -1.15 -38.95 -4.16
CA GLU A 227 0.25 -38.92 -3.75
C GLU A 227 1.17 -38.81 -4.98
N ASP A 228 2.33 -38.19 -4.77
CA ASP A 228 3.40 -38.22 -5.75
C ASP A 228 3.97 -39.66 -5.86
N MET A 229 4.10 -40.17 -7.07
CA MET A 229 4.57 -41.53 -7.31
C MET A 229 5.94 -41.53 -7.97
N ASP A 230 6.79 -42.44 -7.57
CA ASP A 230 8.06 -42.70 -8.23
C ASP A 230 7.90 -43.50 -9.57
N ALA A 231 9.00 -43.77 -10.25
CA ALA A 231 8.99 -44.52 -11.50
C ALA A 231 8.48 -45.96 -11.34
N ASN A 232 8.42 -46.50 -10.13
CA ASN A 232 7.95 -47.83 -9.80
C ASN A 232 6.47 -47.89 -9.39
N GLY A 233 5.85 -46.69 -9.24
CA GLY A 233 4.47 -46.54 -8.78
C GLY A 233 4.33 -46.60 -7.27
N GLU A 234 5.39 -46.40 -6.52
CA GLU A 234 5.38 -46.28 -5.05
C GLU A 234 5.27 -44.79 -4.63
N PRO A 235 4.50 -44.49 -3.57
CA PRO A 235 4.41 -43.13 -3.05
C PRO A 235 5.77 -42.59 -2.61
N THR A 236 6.15 -41.37 -3.07
CA THR A 236 7.40 -40.75 -2.72
C THR A 236 7.36 -40.11 -1.34
N GLY A 237 6.17 -39.81 -0.77
CA GLY A 237 5.98 -39.05 0.45
C GLY A 237 6.26 -37.55 0.29
N LEU A 238 6.39 -37.07 -0.94
CA LEU A 238 6.54 -35.63 -1.22
C LEU A 238 5.18 -34.93 -1.19
N ALA A 239 5.09 -33.84 -0.46
CA ALA A 239 3.95 -32.94 -0.53
C ALA A 239 4.01 -32.13 -1.84
N LEU A 240 2.90 -32.05 -2.55
CA LEU A 240 2.78 -31.32 -3.80
C LEU A 240 2.07 -29.97 -3.61
N PRO A 241 2.35 -28.97 -4.47
CA PRO A 241 1.69 -27.67 -4.39
C PRO A 241 0.20 -27.75 -4.72
N TYR A 242 -0.65 -27.25 -3.83
CA TYR A 242 -2.10 -27.14 -4.01
C TYR A 242 -2.60 -25.74 -3.64
N ILE A 243 -3.77 -25.40 -4.18
CA ILE A 243 -4.57 -24.26 -3.78
C ILE A 243 -5.84 -24.79 -3.14
N VAL A 244 -6.02 -24.49 -1.85
CA VAL A 244 -7.20 -24.89 -1.07
C VAL A 244 -7.99 -23.65 -0.71
N THR A 245 -9.26 -23.60 -1.06
CA THR A 245 -10.16 -22.51 -0.65
C THR A 245 -11.11 -23.01 0.42
N ILE A 246 -11.13 -22.32 1.55
CA ILE A 246 -11.91 -22.66 2.75
C ILE A 246 -12.77 -21.46 3.12
N CYS A 247 -14.03 -21.69 3.49
CA CYS A 247 -14.82 -20.67 4.16
C CYS A 247 -14.34 -20.54 5.60
N LYS A 248 -13.91 -19.33 6.00
CA LYS A 248 -13.33 -19.09 7.34
C LYS A 248 -14.31 -19.39 8.47
N ASP A 249 -15.58 -19.02 8.27
CA ASP A 249 -16.59 -19.09 9.33
C ASP A 249 -17.07 -20.53 9.62
N THR A 250 -17.24 -21.32 8.56
CA THR A 250 -17.75 -22.68 8.65
C THR A 250 -16.67 -23.76 8.59
N ASN A 251 -15.44 -23.38 8.19
CA ASN A 251 -14.34 -24.31 7.88
C ASN A 251 -14.62 -25.29 6.76
N ASP A 252 -15.63 -25.03 5.93
CA ASP A 252 -15.95 -25.87 4.78
C ASP A 252 -14.94 -25.65 3.65
N ILE A 253 -14.49 -26.75 3.05
CA ILE A 253 -13.61 -26.73 1.90
C ILE A 253 -14.46 -26.54 0.63
N LEU A 254 -14.23 -25.44 -0.06
CA LEU A 254 -14.93 -25.06 -1.29
C LEU A 254 -14.24 -25.57 -2.56
N ALA A 255 -12.91 -25.62 -2.56
CA ALA A 255 -12.13 -26.11 -3.69
C ALA A 255 -10.75 -26.60 -3.25
N ILE A 256 -10.25 -27.61 -3.95
CA ILE A 256 -8.85 -28.05 -3.89
C ILE A 256 -8.38 -28.21 -5.32
N ARG A 257 -7.28 -27.57 -5.69
CA ARG A 257 -6.72 -27.64 -7.03
C ARG A 257 -5.22 -27.77 -7.00
N PRO A 258 -4.64 -28.60 -7.93
CA PRO A 258 -3.20 -28.63 -8.10
C PRO A 258 -2.66 -27.25 -8.51
N ASN A 259 -1.54 -26.84 -7.94
CA ASN A 259 -0.82 -25.60 -8.28
C ASN A 259 0.53 -25.92 -8.93
N TYR A 260 0.55 -26.89 -9.81
CA TYR A 260 1.70 -27.29 -10.63
C TYR A 260 1.24 -27.77 -12.00
N SER A 261 2.14 -27.72 -12.98
CA SER A 261 1.84 -28.32 -14.29
C SER A 261 2.06 -29.83 -14.23
N PRO A 262 1.08 -30.66 -14.70
CA PRO A 262 1.26 -32.12 -14.80
C PRO A 262 2.43 -32.50 -15.73
N GLU A 263 2.78 -31.63 -16.68
CA GLU A 263 3.84 -31.85 -17.66
C GLU A 263 5.25 -31.51 -17.06
N ASP A 264 5.31 -30.81 -15.94
CA ASP A 264 6.57 -30.51 -15.25
C ASP A 264 7.00 -31.70 -14.39
N PRO A 265 8.11 -32.38 -14.73
CA PRO A 265 8.59 -33.51 -13.93
C PRO A 265 8.94 -33.11 -12.48
N MET A 266 9.30 -31.85 -12.27
CA MET A 266 9.66 -31.31 -10.95
C MET A 266 8.45 -30.85 -10.15
N LYS A 267 7.26 -30.78 -10.76
CA LYS A 267 6.01 -30.33 -10.16
C LYS A 267 6.19 -29.04 -9.34
N LYS A 268 6.88 -28.06 -9.95
CA LYS A 268 7.17 -26.77 -9.29
C LYS A 268 5.88 -25.98 -9.07
N LYS A 269 5.86 -25.29 -7.93
CA LYS A 269 4.79 -24.36 -7.59
C LYS A 269 4.65 -23.28 -8.66
N ILE A 270 3.42 -23.07 -9.14
CA ILE A 270 3.08 -21.97 -10.03
C ILE A 270 2.91 -20.71 -9.21
N GLU A 271 3.59 -19.64 -9.61
CA GLU A 271 3.49 -18.35 -8.96
C GLU A 271 2.29 -17.55 -9.50
N HIS A 272 1.55 -16.91 -8.60
CA HIS A 272 0.40 -16.05 -8.93
C HIS A 272 0.51 -14.65 -8.38
N PHE A 273 1.47 -14.40 -7.49
CA PHE A 273 1.60 -13.13 -6.77
C PHE A 273 2.93 -12.46 -7.10
N ALA A 274 2.87 -11.13 -7.21
CA ALA A 274 4.04 -10.26 -7.23
C ALA A 274 4.08 -9.43 -5.95
N HIS A 275 5.23 -9.40 -5.29
CA HIS A 275 5.44 -8.67 -4.05
C HIS A 275 6.18 -7.37 -4.30
N PHE A 276 5.50 -6.24 -4.06
CA PHE A 276 6.08 -4.91 -4.09
C PHE A 276 6.54 -4.53 -2.69
N LYS A 277 7.81 -4.19 -2.52
CA LYS A 277 8.40 -3.71 -1.26
C LYS A 277 8.85 -2.27 -1.39
N PHE A 278 8.55 -1.46 -0.38
CA PHE A 278 9.08 -0.10 -0.28
C PHE A 278 10.51 -0.11 0.25
N LEU A 279 10.70 -0.65 1.44
CA LEU A 279 12.01 -0.92 2.05
C LEU A 279 12.08 -2.39 2.48
N PRO A 280 13.27 -3.01 2.48
CA PRO A 280 13.44 -4.33 3.09
C PRO A 280 13.08 -4.28 4.57
N GLY A 281 12.30 -5.26 5.04
CA GLY A 281 12.01 -5.42 6.45
C GLY A 281 12.98 -6.37 7.14
N LEU A 282 12.68 -6.68 8.39
CA LEU A 282 13.41 -7.69 9.16
C LEU A 282 12.86 -9.10 8.94
N GLY A 283 11.68 -9.19 8.34
CA GLY A 283 11.02 -10.43 7.96
C GLY A 283 10.49 -10.37 6.54
N PHE A 284 9.44 -11.11 6.25
CA PHE A 284 8.84 -11.18 4.92
C PHE A 284 8.30 -9.82 4.45
N TYR A 285 7.56 -9.11 5.31
CA TYR A 285 6.97 -7.81 4.97
C TYR A 285 8.00 -6.69 5.01
N GLY A 286 7.97 -5.82 4.01
CA GLY A 286 8.80 -4.63 3.97
C GLY A 286 8.38 -3.57 4.98
N PHE A 287 9.25 -2.63 5.28
CA PHE A 287 8.93 -1.46 6.08
C PHE A 287 8.47 -0.30 5.20
N GLY A 288 7.39 0.36 5.63
CA GLY A 288 6.91 1.61 5.05
C GLY A 288 7.41 2.83 5.82
N LEU A 289 7.00 4.00 5.37
CA LEU A 289 7.31 5.26 6.04
C LEU A 289 6.73 5.30 7.46
N ILE A 290 5.57 4.72 7.69
CA ILE A 290 4.98 4.63 9.03
C ILE A 290 5.91 3.90 10.00
N HIS A 291 6.50 2.79 9.60
CA HIS A 291 7.42 2.02 10.43
C HIS A 291 8.70 2.81 10.75
N MET A 292 9.20 3.56 9.78
CA MET A 292 10.50 4.24 9.88
C MET A 292 10.37 5.67 10.41
N MET A 293 9.33 6.39 10.05
CA MET A 293 9.12 7.80 10.39
C MET A 293 8.00 8.04 11.40
N GLY A 294 7.27 7.02 11.82
CA GLY A 294 6.10 7.20 12.69
C GLY A 294 6.44 7.93 13.99
N GLY A 295 7.56 7.60 14.63
CA GLY A 295 8.04 8.28 15.83
C GLY A 295 8.38 9.74 15.59
N LEU A 296 9.09 10.05 14.51
CA LEU A 296 9.43 11.42 14.11
C LEU A 296 8.17 12.24 13.82
N THR A 297 7.24 11.69 13.05
CA THR A 297 5.97 12.35 12.70
C THR A 297 5.13 12.65 13.93
N LYS A 298 5.08 11.74 14.91
CA LYS A 298 4.43 11.98 16.21
C LYS A 298 5.08 13.13 16.96
N SER A 299 6.41 13.19 17.00
CA SER A 299 7.15 14.25 17.68
C SER A 299 6.92 15.61 17.02
N VAL A 300 6.99 15.68 15.70
CA VAL A 300 6.71 16.90 14.93
C VAL A 300 5.28 17.38 15.18
N THR A 301 4.30 16.49 15.14
CA THR A 301 2.90 16.81 15.41
C THR A 301 2.70 17.30 16.85
N ALA A 302 3.33 16.63 17.83
CA ALA A 302 3.23 17.03 19.24
C ALA A 302 3.80 18.44 19.48
N ILE A 303 4.96 18.78 18.91
CA ILE A 303 5.56 20.10 19.03
C ILE A 303 4.70 21.15 18.34
N LEU A 304 4.18 20.87 17.14
CA LEU A 304 3.28 21.78 16.42
C LEU A 304 2.03 22.09 17.26
N ARG A 305 1.41 21.07 17.84
CA ARG A 305 0.25 21.21 18.72
C ARG A 305 0.58 22.08 19.96
N GLN A 306 1.72 21.83 20.59
CA GLN A 306 2.17 22.64 21.74
C GLN A 306 2.37 24.12 21.39
N LEU A 307 2.94 24.41 20.23
CA LEU A 307 3.11 25.76 19.74
C LEU A 307 1.77 26.47 19.49
N ILE A 308 0.83 25.77 18.87
CA ILE A 308 -0.51 26.30 18.61
C ILE A 308 -1.26 26.51 19.91
N ASP A 309 -1.23 25.54 20.83
CA ASP A 309 -1.90 25.61 22.12
C ASP A 309 -1.32 26.73 22.99
N ALA A 310 0.01 26.92 23.01
CA ALA A 310 0.66 28.03 23.68
C ALA A 310 0.24 29.39 23.09
N GLY A 311 0.13 29.46 21.75
CA GLY A 311 -0.37 30.67 21.07
C GLY A 311 -1.82 30.97 21.43
N THR A 312 -2.67 29.95 21.52
CA THR A 312 -4.07 30.10 21.92
C THR A 312 -4.19 30.64 23.36
N LEU A 313 -3.46 30.05 24.31
CA LEU A 313 -3.48 30.47 25.71
C LEU A 313 -2.87 31.88 25.89
N SER A 314 -1.84 32.21 25.14
CA SER A 314 -1.20 33.53 25.16
C SER A 314 -2.12 34.61 24.60
N ASN A 315 -2.85 34.34 23.55
CA ASN A 315 -3.78 35.26 22.89
C ASN A 315 -5.13 35.40 23.62
N LEU A 316 -5.54 34.38 24.36
CA LEU A 316 -6.78 34.32 25.12
C LEU A 316 -6.45 34.07 26.59
N PRO A 317 -5.82 35.05 27.29
CA PRO A 317 -5.34 34.83 28.64
C PRO A 317 -6.52 34.68 29.62
N ALA A 318 -6.47 33.60 30.41
CA ALA A 318 -7.33 33.43 31.57
C ALA A 318 -6.70 34.07 32.82
N GLY A 319 -7.49 34.30 33.82
CA GLY A 319 -7.03 34.88 35.07
C GLY A 319 -7.97 34.63 36.23
N PHE A 320 -7.56 35.04 37.40
CA PHE A 320 -8.39 35.04 38.58
C PHE A 320 -8.95 36.43 38.82
N LYS A 321 -10.22 36.49 39.23
CA LYS A 321 -10.87 37.73 39.69
C LYS A 321 -11.20 37.66 41.19
N SER A 322 -11.11 38.75 41.89
CA SER A 322 -11.49 38.82 43.30
C SER A 322 -12.98 38.60 43.50
N ARG A 323 -13.33 37.86 44.56
CA ARG A 323 -14.74 37.64 44.94
C ARG A 323 -15.36 38.98 45.32
N GLY A 324 -16.54 39.29 44.78
CA GLY A 324 -17.25 40.56 45.05
C GLY A 324 -17.12 41.60 43.94
N LEU A 325 -16.28 41.36 42.95
CA LEU A 325 -16.25 42.16 41.74
C LEU A 325 -17.53 41.98 40.94
N ASN A 326 -18.32 43.01 40.75
CA ASN A 326 -19.52 42.92 39.93
C ASN A 326 -19.24 43.55 38.58
N ILE A 327 -19.24 42.68 37.54
CA ILE A 327 -19.07 43.11 36.15
C ILE A 327 -20.46 42.92 35.49
N GLN A 328 -21.00 44.01 34.99
CA GLN A 328 -22.23 43.91 34.20
C GLN A 328 -22.01 43.08 32.93
N ARG A 329 -22.91 42.13 32.66
CA ARG A 329 -22.86 41.21 31.47
C ARG A 329 -21.55 40.39 31.43
N HIS A 330 -21.14 39.80 32.54
CA HIS A 330 -19.89 39.03 32.61
C HIS A 330 -19.86 37.78 31.73
N ASP A 331 -21.03 37.29 31.28
CA ASP A 331 -21.18 36.12 30.44
C ASP A 331 -21.15 36.42 28.93
N ASP A 332 -21.23 37.71 28.55
CA ASP A 332 -21.18 38.11 27.13
C ASP A 332 -19.76 38.44 26.72
N PRO A 333 -19.28 37.97 25.54
CA PRO A 333 -17.99 38.37 24.99
C PRO A 333 -17.93 39.90 24.78
N LEU A 334 -16.77 40.51 25.08
CA LEU A 334 -16.51 41.92 24.77
C LEU A 334 -16.47 42.12 23.26
N GLN A 335 -17.20 43.14 22.78
CA GLN A 335 -17.11 43.56 21.37
C GLN A 335 -15.93 44.54 21.18
N PRO A 336 -15.31 44.57 20.00
CA PRO A 336 -14.26 45.56 19.73
C PRO A 336 -14.77 46.98 19.93
N GLY A 337 -14.07 47.72 20.82
CA GLY A 337 -14.45 49.11 21.18
C GLY A 337 -15.49 49.25 22.29
N GLU A 338 -15.94 48.17 22.88
CA GLU A 338 -16.90 48.17 24.00
C GLU A 338 -16.22 48.49 25.31
N TRP A 339 -16.83 49.38 26.11
CA TRP A 339 -16.42 49.72 27.48
C TRP A 339 -17.50 49.21 28.42
N ARG A 340 -17.09 48.48 29.47
CA ARG A 340 -18.01 47.97 30.48
C ARG A 340 -17.71 48.57 31.85
N ASP A 341 -18.77 48.97 32.56
CA ASP A 341 -18.69 49.44 33.93
C ASP A 341 -18.40 48.28 34.88
N VAL A 342 -17.47 48.47 35.78
CA VAL A 342 -17.02 47.47 36.76
C VAL A 342 -17.00 48.11 38.15
N ASP A 343 -17.76 47.55 39.09
CA ASP A 343 -17.71 47.87 40.49
C ASP A 343 -16.54 47.19 41.18
N ALA A 344 -15.49 47.93 41.54
CA ALA A 344 -14.33 47.43 42.26
C ALA A 344 -14.35 47.88 43.72
N PRO A 345 -14.79 47.07 44.69
CA PRO A 345 -14.68 47.36 46.09
C PRO A 345 -13.20 47.38 46.50
N GLY A 346 -12.63 48.56 46.79
CA GLY A 346 -11.24 48.68 47.17
C GLY A 346 -10.37 49.59 46.28
N GLY A 347 -10.91 50.12 45.20
CA GLY A 347 -10.38 51.28 44.48
C GLY A 347 -9.37 51.02 43.35
N ARG A 348 -8.78 49.84 43.17
CA ARG A 348 -7.88 49.54 42.04
C ARG A 348 -8.33 48.28 41.30
N LEU A 349 -8.75 48.40 40.09
CA LEU A 349 -9.09 47.30 39.20
C LEU A 349 -7.93 46.30 38.99
N THR A 350 -6.71 46.81 38.96
CA THR A 350 -5.50 46.00 38.79
C THR A 350 -5.25 45.03 39.95
N ASP A 351 -5.70 45.35 41.15
CA ASP A 351 -5.52 44.50 42.34
C ASP A 351 -6.62 43.41 42.43
N ALA A 352 -7.68 43.58 41.67
CA ALA A 352 -8.83 42.65 41.62
C ALA A 352 -8.68 41.54 40.55
N PHE A 353 -7.75 41.65 39.66
CA PHE A 353 -7.49 40.71 38.57
C PHE A 353 -6.04 40.23 38.62
N MET A 354 -5.88 38.93 38.53
CA MET A 354 -4.58 38.28 38.36
C MET A 354 -4.58 37.49 37.07
N PRO A 355 -4.02 38.00 35.97
CA PRO A 355 -3.87 37.19 34.75
C PRO A 355 -2.89 36.07 35.02
N LEU A 356 -3.19 34.89 34.51
CA LEU A 356 -2.27 33.75 34.55
C LEU A 356 -1.06 34.04 33.64
N PRO A 357 0.16 33.73 34.10
CA PRO A 357 1.38 34.02 33.34
C PRO A 357 1.59 33.03 32.22
N TYR A 358 0.77 33.07 31.17
CA TYR A 358 0.99 32.26 29.97
C TYR A 358 2.20 32.82 29.21
N LYS A 359 3.08 31.89 28.83
CA LYS A 359 4.24 32.19 28.01
C LYS A 359 3.89 32.18 26.54
N GLU A 360 4.54 33.01 25.76
CA GLU A 360 4.49 32.97 24.32
C GLU A 360 5.06 31.63 23.79
N PRO A 361 4.66 31.21 22.55
CA PRO A 361 5.24 30.03 21.90
C PRO A 361 6.77 30.06 21.91
N SER A 362 7.40 28.96 22.31
CA SER A 362 8.85 28.89 22.48
C SER A 362 9.60 28.93 21.14
N ALA A 363 10.52 29.89 20.98
CA ALA A 363 11.40 29.94 19.83
C ALA A 363 12.31 28.70 19.71
N THR A 364 12.71 28.12 20.85
CA THR A 364 13.49 26.88 20.89
C THR A 364 12.70 25.72 20.34
N LEU A 365 11.41 25.57 20.69
CA LEU A 365 10.54 24.54 20.13
C LEU A 365 10.30 24.77 18.64
N THR A 366 10.18 26.00 18.19
CA THR A 366 10.05 26.31 16.75
C THR A 366 11.30 25.90 15.98
N SER A 367 12.49 26.15 16.51
CA SER A 367 13.76 25.75 15.91
C SER A 367 13.88 24.20 15.89
N LEU A 368 13.48 23.55 16.98
CA LEU A 368 13.47 22.08 17.05
C LEU A 368 12.50 21.48 16.03
N LEU A 369 11.31 22.06 15.88
CA LEU A 369 10.34 21.66 14.87
C LEU A 369 10.94 21.73 13.47
N GLY A 370 11.60 22.83 13.11
CA GLY A 370 12.30 22.99 11.84
C GLY A 370 13.34 21.90 11.60
N SER A 371 14.20 21.64 12.58
CA SER A 371 15.24 20.61 12.49
C SER A 371 14.65 19.18 12.32
N LEU A 372 13.56 18.88 13.00
CA LEU A 372 12.89 17.58 12.88
C LEU A 372 12.21 17.41 11.50
N ILE A 373 11.60 18.48 10.99
CA ILE A 373 11.01 18.51 9.65
C ILE A 373 12.09 18.27 8.60
N ASP A 374 13.23 18.96 8.69
CA ASP A 374 14.34 18.79 7.76
C ASP A 374 14.90 17.36 7.80
N SER A 375 15.04 16.79 8.99
CA SER A 375 15.47 15.40 9.17
C SER A 375 14.47 14.42 8.53
N GLY A 376 13.17 14.65 8.70
CA GLY A 376 12.11 13.82 8.10
C GLY A 376 12.11 13.91 6.58
N LYS A 377 12.27 15.11 6.03
CA LYS A 377 12.36 15.32 4.57
C LYS A 377 13.59 14.62 3.98
N GLN A 378 14.73 14.70 4.63
CA GLN A 378 15.95 13.99 4.21
C GLN A 378 15.74 12.47 4.24
N PHE A 379 15.11 11.95 5.28
CA PHE A 379 14.82 10.53 5.41
C PHE A 379 13.88 10.03 4.31
N ALA A 380 12.83 10.78 4.03
CA ALA A 380 11.85 10.43 2.99
C ALA A 380 12.39 10.60 1.57
N ALA A 381 13.65 11.03 1.40
CA ALA A 381 14.26 11.40 0.12
C ALA A 381 13.49 12.50 -0.63
N THR A 382 12.70 13.31 0.10
CA THR A 382 12.07 14.49 -0.42
C THR A 382 13.08 15.64 -0.43
N VAL A 383 14.01 15.61 -1.38
CA VAL A 383 14.82 16.78 -1.67
C VAL A 383 13.92 17.75 -2.43
N GLU A 384 13.56 18.86 -1.82
CA GLU A 384 12.99 19.97 -2.57
C GLU A 384 14.00 20.32 -3.67
N GLN A 385 13.60 20.12 -4.91
CA GLN A 385 14.27 20.86 -5.98
C GLN A 385 14.08 22.34 -5.65
N PRO A 386 15.15 23.12 -5.54
CA PRO A 386 15.00 24.55 -5.40
C PRO A 386 14.28 25.06 -6.67
N THR A 387 12.97 25.22 -6.58
CA THR A 387 12.21 25.99 -7.55
C THR A 387 12.63 27.43 -7.31
N GLY A 388 13.60 27.84 -8.09
CA GLY A 388 13.99 29.20 -8.47
C GLY A 388 13.53 30.37 -7.61
N ASP A 389 13.98 30.47 -6.35
CA ASP A 389 14.28 31.73 -5.71
C ASP A 389 15.44 31.45 -4.72
N GLY A 390 16.55 31.13 -5.34
CA GLY A 390 17.71 30.62 -4.66
C GLY A 390 18.50 31.75 -4.03
N ASN A 391 18.94 31.52 -2.84
CA ASN A 391 20.23 32.02 -2.42
C ASN A 391 21.28 31.54 -3.42
N SER A 392 21.68 32.42 -4.30
CA SER A 392 22.69 32.21 -5.35
C SER A 392 24.11 31.99 -4.81
N GLU A 393 24.28 31.73 -3.53
CA GLU A 393 25.58 31.61 -2.86
C GLU A 393 25.97 30.18 -2.45
N ALA A 394 25.10 29.18 -2.64
CA ALA A 394 25.52 27.81 -2.37
C ALA A 394 26.42 27.31 -3.52
N PRO A 395 27.61 26.75 -3.23
CA PRO A 395 28.48 26.19 -4.27
C PRO A 395 27.71 25.14 -5.07
N VAL A 396 27.76 25.27 -6.40
CA VAL A 396 27.06 24.36 -7.36
C VAL A 396 27.35 22.90 -7.05
N GLY A 397 28.56 22.57 -6.60
CA GLY A 397 28.95 21.22 -6.19
C GLY A 397 28.18 20.66 -5.01
N THR A 398 27.76 21.48 -4.04
CA THR A 398 26.98 21.02 -2.87
C THR A 398 25.54 20.72 -3.26
N THR A 399 24.97 21.52 -4.13
CA THR A 399 23.61 21.32 -4.65
C THR A 399 23.53 20.07 -5.52
N VAL A 400 24.53 19.85 -6.38
CA VAL A 400 24.62 18.64 -7.21
C VAL A 400 24.80 17.39 -6.35
N ALA A 401 25.65 17.44 -5.32
CA ALA A 401 25.87 16.29 -4.42
C ALA A 401 24.62 15.94 -3.60
N LEU A 402 23.82 16.93 -3.18
CA LEU A 402 22.55 16.71 -2.48
C LEU A 402 21.49 16.14 -3.40
N LEU A 403 21.41 16.62 -4.65
CA LEU A 403 20.52 16.07 -5.66
C LEU A 403 20.89 14.63 -6.01
N GLU A 404 22.18 14.32 -6.21
CA GLU A 404 22.65 12.96 -6.44
C GLU A 404 22.34 12.02 -5.28
N LYS A 405 22.47 12.48 -4.01
CA LYS A 405 22.15 11.68 -2.84
C LYS A 405 20.65 11.34 -2.76
N GLY A 406 19.79 12.33 -3.00
CA GLY A 406 18.34 12.14 -3.05
C GLY A 406 17.93 11.19 -4.17
N GLN A 407 18.49 11.35 -5.36
CA GLN A 407 18.24 10.47 -6.51
C GLN A 407 18.69 9.05 -6.27
N ARG A 408 19.79 8.81 -5.54
CA ARG A 408 20.27 7.46 -5.21
C ARG A 408 19.30 6.70 -4.31
N VAL A 409 18.72 7.35 -3.31
CA VAL A 409 17.73 6.70 -2.41
C VAL A 409 16.45 6.34 -3.17
N MET A 410 15.92 7.28 -3.95
CA MET A 410 14.75 7.03 -4.80
C MET A 410 15.04 5.96 -5.85
N SER A 411 16.23 5.95 -6.44
CA SER A 411 16.65 4.93 -7.40
C SER A 411 16.66 3.52 -6.79
N ALA A 412 17.06 3.35 -5.52
CA ALA A 412 17.03 2.06 -4.85
C ALA A 412 15.60 1.56 -4.60
N ILE A 413 14.68 2.43 -4.21
CA ILE A 413 13.26 2.10 -4.05
C ILE A 413 12.66 1.73 -5.41
N HIS A 414 12.90 2.51 -6.43
CA HIS A 414 12.42 2.26 -7.80
C HIS A 414 12.97 0.95 -8.36
N LYS A 415 14.22 0.61 -8.07
CA LYS A 415 14.79 -0.68 -8.48
C LYS A 415 14.02 -1.87 -7.92
N ARG A 416 13.57 -1.81 -6.66
CA ARG A 416 12.73 -2.85 -6.07
C ARG A 416 11.36 -2.92 -6.74
N LEU A 417 10.78 -1.77 -7.11
CA LEU A 417 9.51 -1.71 -7.84
C LEU A 417 9.65 -2.31 -9.24
N HIS A 418 10.71 -2.02 -9.95
CA HIS A 418 11.00 -2.60 -11.27
C HIS A 418 11.16 -4.12 -11.18
N TYR A 419 11.85 -4.61 -10.16
CA TYR A 419 11.98 -6.05 -9.92
C TYR A 419 10.62 -6.72 -9.69
N ALA A 420 9.76 -6.13 -8.87
CA ALA A 420 8.42 -6.63 -8.62
C ALA A 420 7.54 -6.58 -9.89
N GLN A 421 7.63 -5.51 -10.67
CA GLN A 421 6.91 -5.36 -11.93
C GLN A 421 7.41 -6.36 -12.99
N ARG A 422 8.71 -6.66 -13.00
CA ARG A 422 9.26 -7.73 -13.84
C ARG A 422 8.66 -9.09 -13.49
N THR A 423 8.53 -9.40 -12.21
CA THR A 423 7.85 -10.61 -11.74
C THR A 423 6.39 -10.65 -12.19
N GLU A 424 5.67 -9.54 -12.03
CA GLU A 424 4.29 -9.38 -12.51
C GLU A 424 4.17 -9.67 -14.01
N PHE A 425 5.04 -9.09 -14.83
CA PHE A 425 5.01 -9.28 -16.28
C PHE A 425 5.39 -10.71 -16.70
N LYS A 426 6.28 -11.37 -16.00
CA LYS A 426 6.59 -12.79 -16.22
C LYS A 426 5.36 -13.68 -15.96
N ILE A 427 4.65 -13.42 -14.88
CA ILE A 427 3.41 -14.14 -14.56
C ILE A 427 2.35 -13.85 -15.62
N LEU A 428 2.20 -12.58 -16.00
CA LEU A 428 1.23 -12.14 -17.00
C LEU A 428 1.52 -12.75 -18.37
N LYS A 429 2.78 -12.79 -18.79
CA LYS A 429 3.23 -13.49 -20.01
C LYS A 429 2.81 -14.97 -20.00
N ARG A 430 3.05 -15.67 -18.90
CA ARG A 430 2.65 -17.06 -18.73
C ARG A 430 1.14 -17.23 -18.87
N VAL A 431 0.35 -16.38 -18.22
CA VAL A 431 -1.11 -16.43 -18.30
C VAL A 431 -1.60 -16.17 -19.72
N PHE A 432 -1.05 -15.19 -20.42
CA PHE A 432 -1.40 -14.96 -21.83
C PHE A 432 -1.05 -16.16 -22.70
N GLY A 433 0.14 -16.73 -22.54
CA GLY A 433 0.57 -17.89 -23.32
C GLY A 433 -0.29 -19.14 -23.06
N GLU A 434 -0.80 -19.32 -21.86
CA GLU A 434 -1.64 -20.45 -21.49
C GLU A 434 -3.05 -20.37 -22.10
N PHE A 435 -3.67 -19.19 -22.07
CA PHE A 435 -5.08 -18.99 -22.46
C PHE A 435 -5.27 -18.40 -23.87
N LEU A 436 -4.19 -18.08 -24.60
CA LEU A 436 -4.27 -17.55 -25.94
C LEU A 436 -4.69 -18.65 -26.93
N PRO A 437 -5.54 -18.35 -27.95
CA PRO A 437 -5.72 -19.23 -29.08
C PRO A 437 -4.42 -19.32 -29.89
N PRO A 438 -4.27 -20.33 -30.79
CA PRO A 438 -3.07 -20.54 -31.59
C PRO A 438 -2.62 -19.26 -32.33
N GLU A 439 -3.58 -18.48 -32.85
CA GLU A 439 -3.40 -17.19 -33.48
C GLU A 439 -4.45 -16.21 -32.97
N TYR A 440 -4.01 -15.01 -32.60
CA TYR A 440 -4.88 -13.93 -32.13
C TYR A 440 -4.66 -12.67 -32.94
N PRO A 441 -5.56 -12.35 -33.88
CA PRO A 441 -5.54 -11.09 -34.62
C PRO A 441 -6.18 -9.98 -33.77
N TYR A 442 -5.58 -8.78 -33.78
CA TYR A 442 -6.12 -7.61 -33.11
C TYR A 442 -5.75 -6.32 -33.87
N GLN A 443 -6.45 -5.24 -33.60
CA GLN A 443 -6.22 -3.96 -34.25
C GLN A 443 -5.92 -2.89 -33.22
N VAL A 444 -4.88 -2.11 -33.46
CA VAL A 444 -4.46 -0.98 -32.65
C VAL A 444 -4.16 0.21 -33.56
N GLN A 445 -4.77 1.35 -33.27
CA GLN A 445 -4.55 2.61 -34.00
C GLN A 445 -4.68 2.45 -35.53
N GLY A 446 -5.63 1.64 -35.97
CA GLY A 446 -5.88 1.36 -37.40
C GLY A 446 -4.92 0.37 -38.07
N ALA A 447 -3.93 -0.14 -37.35
CA ALA A 447 -3.04 -1.19 -37.82
C ALA A 447 -3.49 -2.57 -37.35
N SER A 448 -3.48 -3.53 -38.28
CA SER A 448 -3.72 -4.94 -37.93
C SER A 448 -2.44 -5.57 -37.39
N GLN A 449 -2.58 -6.29 -36.29
CA GLN A 449 -1.49 -7.00 -35.60
C GLN A 449 -1.90 -8.46 -35.39
N ASN A 450 -0.93 -9.34 -35.30
CA ASN A 450 -1.11 -10.74 -34.98
C ASN A 450 -0.12 -11.16 -33.90
N VAL A 451 -0.56 -12.05 -32.99
CA VAL A 451 0.30 -12.74 -32.05
C VAL A 451 -0.04 -14.22 -32.06
N PHE A 452 0.96 -15.06 -31.85
CA PHE A 452 0.80 -16.50 -31.83
C PHE A 452 1.07 -17.04 -30.43
N LYS A 453 0.34 -18.10 -30.05
CA LYS A 453 0.55 -18.76 -28.76
C LYS A 453 2.01 -19.23 -28.60
N GLU A 454 2.64 -19.70 -29.65
CA GLU A 454 4.03 -20.13 -29.67
C GLU A 454 5.05 -19.01 -29.48
N ASP A 455 4.63 -17.75 -29.58
CA ASP A 455 5.50 -16.59 -29.31
C ASP A 455 5.85 -16.47 -27.82
N PHE A 456 5.03 -17.04 -26.94
CA PHE A 456 5.17 -17.00 -25.49
C PHE A 456 6.04 -18.13 -24.93
N ASP A 457 7.13 -18.42 -25.59
CA ASP A 457 8.11 -19.42 -25.15
C ASP A 457 9.23 -18.81 -24.26
N SER A 458 10.20 -19.66 -23.87
CA SER A 458 11.31 -19.25 -23.02
C SER A 458 12.39 -18.41 -23.73
N SER A 459 12.31 -18.23 -25.03
CA SER A 459 13.30 -17.44 -25.81
C SER A 459 13.11 -15.94 -25.68
N VAL A 460 11.92 -15.50 -25.25
CA VAL A 460 11.57 -14.10 -25.01
C VAL A 460 11.37 -13.86 -23.52
N ASP A 461 12.13 -12.92 -22.95
CA ASP A 461 11.91 -12.42 -21.58
C ASP A 461 11.16 -11.09 -21.62
N VAL A 462 10.40 -10.80 -20.59
CA VAL A 462 9.63 -9.56 -20.43
C VAL A 462 10.18 -8.75 -19.28
N ILE A 463 10.32 -7.46 -19.50
CA ILE A 463 10.91 -6.51 -18.56
C ILE A 463 10.10 -5.21 -18.53
N PRO A 464 10.15 -4.43 -17.45
CA PRO A 464 9.62 -3.07 -17.45
C PRO A 464 10.43 -2.15 -18.38
N VAL A 465 9.74 -1.31 -19.14
CA VAL A 465 10.38 -0.32 -20.06
C VAL A 465 11.31 0.61 -19.30
N SER A 466 10.96 1.00 -18.11
CA SER A 466 11.67 1.96 -17.27
C SER A 466 12.76 1.34 -16.39
N ASP A 467 13.09 0.06 -16.59
CA ASP A 467 14.15 -0.60 -15.79
C ASP A 467 15.51 0.06 -16.06
N PRO A 468 16.13 0.71 -15.04
CA PRO A 468 17.39 1.41 -15.23
C PRO A 468 18.58 0.50 -15.54
N ASN A 469 18.43 -0.83 -15.33
CA ASN A 469 19.49 -1.78 -15.67
C ASN A 469 19.65 -1.99 -17.18
N ILE A 470 18.69 -1.58 -17.99
CA ILE A 470 18.74 -1.68 -19.46
C ILE A 470 19.75 -0.69 -20.04
N PHE A 471 19.92 0.47 -19.41
CA PHE A 471 20.76 1.56 -19.91
C PHE A 471 22.23 1.46 -19.49
N SER A 472 22.60 0.51 -18.64
CA SER A 472 23.99 0.32 -18.21
C SER A 472 24.80 -0.65 -19.09
N MET A 473 24.21 -1.18 -20.16
CA MET A 473 24.86 -2.13 -21.08
C MET A 473 25.13 -1.55 -22.50
N THR A 474 24.97 -0.22 -22.68
CA THR A 474 25.37 0.44 -23.94
C THR A 474 26.59 1.32 -23.78
#